data_1d60c7d69d276c5d762382be8956a3eb
#
_entry.id   1d60c7d69d276c5d762382be8956a3eb
#
_cell.length_a   1.000
_cell.length_b   1.000
_cell.length_c   1.000
_cell.angle_alpha   90.00
_cell.angle_beta   90.00
_cell.angle_gamma   90.00
#
_symmetry.space_group_name_H-M   'P 1'
#
loop_
_entity.id
_entity.type
_entity.pdbx_description
1 polymer ?
#
loop_
_entity_poly.entity_id
_entity_poly.type
_entity_poly.pdbx_seq_one_letter_code
_entity_poly.pdbx_strand_id
1 'polypeptide(L)'
;MKQNVLISIPAFNEEKHISIILNQLSAFKKYVLVVNDGSTDNTEQLIRVSGFTYISNSINWGITEFYKTSLEYAIKNNYTHMITLDSDGQHDPSYVEDFMKKLEHFDLIVGNRFTDLSIIPESKIASNLFAALLSRKIHGIILPDVACGFRGMKISSVFGGYRIEAFGVVYDMLFRFVKSGSQVGYVNIPAIYHPSDVYATKIDEIVSLLNVARQYIDWSVLEKILVKIIKRKDFKLRLFGYDFRAQYLDSKEYLFSTDLIKATAYYDQFKTNPQFQLL
;
A
#
# COMPACT_ATOMS: atom_id res chain seq x y z
N MET A 1 -22.03 10.06 13.93
CA MET A 1 -21.60 9.11 14.99
C MET A 1 -20.16 9.45 15.36
N LYS A 2 -19.81 9.40 16.63
CA LYS A 2 -18.41 9.64 17.07
C LYS A 2 -17.51 8.55 16.44
N GLN A 3 -16.41 8.93 15.84
CA GLN A 3 -15.46 7.97 15.26
C GLN A 3 -14.91 7.07 16.38
N ASN A 4 -14.94 5.76 16.16
CA ASN A 4 -14.26 4.76 16.96
C ASN A 4 -13.26 4.07 16.04
N VAL A 5 -11.96 4.38 16.19
CA VAL A 5 -10.90 4.01 15.24
C VAL A 5 -10.03 2.91 15.83
N LEU A 6 -9.92 1.78 15.13
CA LEU A 6 -8.92 0.75 15.41
C LEU A 6 -7.62 1.11 14.68
N ILE A 7 -6.49 0.99 15.35
CA ILE A 7 -5.16 1.03 14.74
C ILE A 7 -4.68 -0.41 14.65
N SER A 8 -4.48 -0.95 13.45
CA SER A 8 -4.08 -2.34 13.25
C SER A 8 -2.71 -2.44 12.59
N ILE A 9 -1.86 -3.30 13.12
CA ILE A 9 -0.44 -3.41 12.79
C ILE A 9 -0.13 -4.85 12.42
N PRO A 10 0.29 -5.15 11.16
CA PRO A 10 0.84 -6.45 10.82
C PRO A 10 2.25 -6.59 11.40
N ALA A 11 2.61 -7.77 11.88
CA ALA A 11 3.95 -8.07 12.34
C ALA A 11 4.39 -9.46 11.90
N PHE A 12 5.53 -9.56 11.20
CA PHE A 12 6.16 -10.83 10.83
C PHE A 12 7.68 -10.66 10.83
N ASN A 13 8.35 -11.22 11.86
CA ASN A 13 9.80 -11.13 12.03
C ASN A 13 10.32 -9.68 12.12
N GLU A 14 9.68 -8.90 13.00
CA GLU A 14 9.94 -7.46 13.20
C GLU A 14 10.57 -7.17 14.59
N GLU A 15 11.35 -8.10 15.14
CA GLU A 15 11.97 -7.94 16.47
C GLU A 15 12.78 -6.65 16.62
N LYS A 16 13.32 -6.10 15.52
CA LYS A 16 14.11 -4.87 15.50
C LYS A 16 13.30 -3.60 15.67
N HIS A 17 12.05 -3.59 15.17
CA HIS A 17 11.27 -2.37 15.03
C HIS A 17 10.02 -2.36 15.90
N ILE A 18 9.42 -3.53 16.17
CA ILE A 18 8.08 -3.60 16.81
C ILE A 18 8.01 -2.86 18.13
N SER A 19 9.02 -2.96 19.00
CA SER A 19 9.03 -2.26 20.29
C SER A 19 9.04 -0.75 20.14
N ILE A 20 9.75 -0.22 19.14
CA ILE A 20 9.84 1.22 18.86
C ILE A 20 8.45 1.72 18.41
N ILE A 21 7.83 1.05 17.46
CA ILE A 21 6.51 1.39 16.92
C ILE A 21 5.46 1.36 18.04
N LEU A 22 5.43 0.31 18.86
CA LEU A 22 4.48 0.20 19.97
C LEU A 22 4.69 1.28 21.03
N ASN A 23 5.92 1.65 21.34
CA ASN A 23 6.20 2.76 22.26
C ASN A 23 5.67 4.09 21.73
N GLN A 24 5.85 4.37 20.44
CA GLN A 24 5.31 5.58 19.80
C GLN A 24 3.77 5.60 19.82
N LEU A 25 3.12 4.45 19.80
CA LEU A 25 1.66 4.30 19.87
C LEU A 25 1.12 4.16 21.30
N SER A 26 1.94 4.37 22.33
CA SER A 26 1.53 4.17 23.73
C SER A 26 0.28 4.98 24.14
N ALA A 27 0.13 6.20 23.63
CA ALA A 27 -1.06 7.03 23.86
C ALA A 27 -2.34 6.42 23.27
N PHE A 28 -2.23 5.59 22.25
CA PHE A 28 -3.34 4.90 21.56
C PHE A 28 -3.49 3.44 21.98
N LYS A 29 -2.76 2.97 23.00
CA LYS A 29 -2.64 1.54 23.36
C LYS A 29 -3.96 0.77 23.37
N LYS A 30 -5.01 1.33 23.92
CA LYS A 30 -6.34 0.68 24.02
C LYS A 30 -7.06 0.53 22.66
N TYR A 31 -6.60 1.21 21.63
CA TYR A 31 -7.17 1.19 20.28
C TYR A 31 -6.28 0.43 19.27
N VAL A 32 -5.15 -0.10 19.73
CA VAL A 32 -4.19 -0.82 18.88
C VAL A 32 -4.44 -2.32 18.95
N LEU A 33 -4.48 -2.94 17.78
CA LEU A 33 -4.38 -4.38 17.58
C LEU A 33 -3.10 -4.71 16.82
N VAL A 34 -2.30 -5.60 17.35
CA VAL A 34 -1.16 -6.19 16.62
C VAL A 34 -1.56 -7.57 16.11
N VAL A 35 -1.37 -7.82 14.82
CA VAL A 35 -1.57 -9.15 14.25
C VAL A 35 -0.20 -9.76 13.94
N ASN A 36 0.27 -10.64 14.80
CA ASN A 36 1.48 -11.41 14.59
C ASN A 36 1.20 -12.56 13.64
N ASP A 37 1.80 -12.53 12.47
CA ASP A 37 1.54 -13.48 11.39
C ASP A 37 2.56 -14.65 11.40
N GLY A 38 2.66 -15.35 12.54
CA GLY A 38 3.51 -16.51 12.68
C GLY A 38 5.00 -16.20 12.70
N SER A 39 5.42 -15.14 13.40
CA SER A 39 6.83 -14.80 13.55
C SER A 39 7.64 -15.93 14.19
N THR A 40 8.87 -16.11 13.72
CA THR A 40 9.82 -17.13 14.18
C THR A 40 10.98 -16.55 14.99
N ASP A 41 11.07 -15.22 15.08
CA ASP A 41 12.03 -14.47 15.90
C ASP A 41 11.38 -14.01 17.24
N ASN A 42 11.97 -13.03 17.92
CA ASN A 42 11.46 -12.55 19.21
C ASN A 42 10.24 -11.61 19.09
N THR A 43 9.68 -11.39 17.89
CA THR A 43 8.57 -10.44 17.65
C THR A 43 7.39 -10.69 18.58
N GLU A 44 6.89 -11.94 18.66
CA GLU A 44 5.74 -12.27 19.52
C GLU A 44 6.02 -12.02 20.99
N GLN A 45 7.21 -12.37 21.47
CA GLN A 45 7.62 -12.14 22.85
C GLN A 45 7.60 -10.64 23.18
N LEU A 46 8.11 -9.79 22.27
CA LEU A 46 8.14 -8.34 22.44
C LEU A 46 6.73 -7.75 22.45
N ILE A 47 5.85 -8.21 21.56
CA ILE A 47 4.43 -7.81 21.56
C ILE A 47 3.78 -8.18 22.89
N ARG A 48 3.98 -9.41 23.38
CA ARG A 48 3.39 -9.90 24.63
C ARG A 48 3.80 -9.05 25.82
N VAL A 49 5.08 -8.76 25.96
CA VAL A 49 5.57 -7.96 27.12
C VAL A 49 5.17 -6.49 27.02
N SER A 50 4.89 -5.95 25.85
CA SER A 50 4.40 -4.60 25.66
C SER A 50 2.99 -4.39 26.24
N GLY A 51 2.22 -5.47 26.39
CA GLY A 51 0.85 -5.46 26.90
C GLY A 51 -0.16 -4.79 25.96
N PHE A 52 0.12 -4.67 24.68
CA PHE A 52 -0.86 -4.31 23.66
C PHE A 52 -1.80 -5.50 23.35
N THR A 53 -2.98 -5.22 22.85
CA THR A 53 -3.86 -6.29 22.34
C THR A 53 -3.25 -6.89 21.08
N TYR A 54 -3.20 -8.22 21.01
CA TYR A 54 -2.68 -8.90 19.83
C TYR A 54 -3.44 -10.19 19.50
N ILE A 55 -3.34 -10.59 18.24
CA ILE A 55 -3.75 -11.90 17.74
C ILE A 55 -2.50 -12.52 17.10
N SER A 56 -2.27 -13.82 17.33
CA SER A 56 -1.11 -14.52 16.80
C SER A 56 -1.55 -15.71 15.97
N ASN A 57 -1.05 -15.78 14.75
CA ASN A 57 -1.21 -16.91 13.84
C ASN A 57 -0.08 -17.92 14.08
N SER A 58 -0.35 -19.20 13.83
CA SER A 58 0.64 -20.27 13.98
C SER A 58 1.65 -20.33 12.82
N ILE A 59 1.28 -19.78 11.66
CA ILE A 59 2.11 -19.71 10.45
C ILE A 59 1.84 -18.38 9.74
N ASN A 60 2.73 -18.00 8.83
CA ASN A 60 2.55 -16.81 8.00
C ASN A 60 1.48 -17.06 6.91
N TRP A 61 0.37 -16.35 7.01
CA TRP A 61 -0.73 -16.31 6.03
C TRP A 61 -0.68 -15.11 5.09
N GLY A 62 0.16 -14.12 5.41
CA GLY A 62 0.38 -12.93 4.62
C GLY A 62 -0.64 -11.81 4.83
N ILE A 63 -0.42 -10.73 4.09
CA ILE A 63 -1.13 -9.44 4.28
C ILE A 63 -2.66 -9.54 4.11
N THR A 64 -3.14 -10.48 3.32
CA THR A 64 -4.59 -10.70 3.13
C THR A 64 -5.26 -11.16 4.42
N GLU A 65 -4.67 -12.13 5.12
CA GLU A 65 -5.22 -12.61 6.39
C GLU A 65 -5.11 -11.54 7.48
N PHE A 66 -4.05 -10.72 7.47
CA PHE A 66 -3.98 -9.55 8.34
C PHE A 66 -5.19 -8.63 8.19
N TYR A 67 -5.54 -8.24 6.95
CA TYR A 67 -6.71 -7.38 6.72
C TYR A 67 -8.01 -8.04 7.16
N LYS A 68 -8.18 -9.33 6.88
CA LYS A 68 -9.36 -10.09 7.29
C LYS A 68 -9.49 -10.15 8.81
N THR A 69 -8.45 -10.59 9.51
CA THR A 69 -8.40 -10.65 10.98
C THR A 69 -8.67 -9.30 11.61
N SER A 70 -8.06 -8.23 11.07
CA SER A 70 -8.23 -6.87 11.56
C SER A 70 -9.66 -6.36 11.38
N LEU A 71 -10.29 -6.62 10.24
CA LEU A 71 -11.67 -6.24 9.97
C LEU A 71 -12.66 -7.02 10.83
N GLU A 72 -12.49 -8.32 10.98
CA GLU A 72 -13.31 -9.15 11.85
C GLU A 72 -13.24 -8.68 13.32
N TYR A 73 -12.03 -8.38 13.79
CA TYR A 73 -11.83 -7.80 15.12
C TYR A 73 -12.51 -6.44 15.26
N ALA A 74 -12.35 -5.57 14.27
CA ALA A 74 -12.93 -4.24 14.27
C ALA A 74 -14.47 -4.28 14.37
N ILE A 75 -15.11 -5.15 13.58
CA ILE A 75 -16.56 -5.32 13.58
C ILE A 75 -17.04 -5.87 14.93
N LYS A 76 -16.41 -6.94 15.38
CA LYS A 76 -16.77 -7.59 16.66
C LYS A 76 -16.69 -6.63 17.83
N ASN A 77 -15.80 -5.64 17.78
CA ASN A 77 -15.59 -4.65 18.84
C ASN A 77 -16.22 -3.28 18.54
N ASN A 78 -17.12 -3.20 17.55
CA ASN A 78 -17.88 -1.99 17.20
C ASN A 78 -17.01 -0.79 16.80
N TYR A 79 -15.84 -1.02 16.18
CA TYR A 79 -15.09 0.03 15.55
C TYR A 79 -15.78 0.49 14.26
N THR A 80 -15.73 1.78 13.98
CA THR A 80 -16.32 2.37 12.77
C THR A 80 -15.29 2.62 11.68
N HIS A 81 -14.04 2.79 12.08
CA HIS A 81 -12.90 3.06 11.18
C HIS A 81 -11.71 2.20 11.59
N MET A 82 -10.83 1.98 10.65
CA MET A 82 -9.57 1.28 10.87
C MET A 82 -8.43 2.05 10.22
N ILE A 83 -7.33 2.19 10.94
CA ILE A 83 -6.05 2.67 10.41
C ILE A 83 -5.08 1.50 10.40
N THR A 84 -4.37 1.28 9.30
CA THR A 84 -3.29 0.30 9.20
C THR A 84 -1.95 1.00 9.01
N LEU A 85 -0.89 0.52 9.63
CA LEU A 85 0.49 0.94 9.39
C LEU A 85 1.42 -0.25 9.60
N ASP A 86 2.52 -0.31 8.84
CA ASP A 86 3.46 -1.41 8.91
C ASP A 86 4.37 -1.30 10.16
N SER A 87 4.89 -2.42 10.62
CA SER A 87 5.76 -2.51 11.81
C SER A 87 7.26 -2.47 11.51
N ASP A 88 7.64 -2.33 10.23
CA ASP A 88 9.03 -2.34 9.74
C ASP A 88 9.79 -1.01 9.94
N GLY A 89 9.13 0.00 10.53
CA GLY A 89 9.70 1.33 10.75
C GLY A 89 9.67 2.26 9.53
N GLN A 90 9.06 1.84 8.41
CA GLN A 90 8.90 2.70 7.23
C GLN A 90 7.70 3.65 7.33
N HIS A 91 6.81 3.44 8.30
CA HIS A 91 5.68 4.32 8.59
C HIS A 91 5.87 5.00 9.96
N ASP A 92 5.84 6.32 9.99
CA ASP A 92 5.93 7.10 11.22
C ASP A 92 4.57 7.16 11.92
N PRO A 93 4.41 6.55 13.13
CA PRO A 93 3.14 6.55 13.86
C PRO A 93 2.64 7.94 14.28
N SER A 94 3.48 8.97 14.27
CA SER A 94 3.08 10.34 14.62
C SER A 94 2.00 10.90 13.69
N TYR A 95 1.88 10.37 12.47
CA TYR A 95 0.85 10.76 11.50
C TYR A 95 -0.54 10.14 11.76
N VAL A 96 -0.68 9.22 12.73
CA VAL A 96 -1.99 8.57 13.04
C VAL A 96 -3.09 9.59 13.31
N GLU A 97 -2.79 10.68 14.02
CA GLU A 97 -3.78 11.73 14.29
C GLU A 97 -4.24 12.45 13.01
N ASP A 98 -3.35 12.64 12.04
CA ASP A 98 -3.72 13.27 10.78
C ASP A 98 -4.61 12.38 9.93
N PHE A 99 -4.38 11.05 9.96
CA PHE A 99 -5.31 10.08 9.39
C PHE A 99 -6.67 10.13 10.09
N MET A 100 -6.72 10.16 11.42
CA MET A 100 -7.97 10.27 12.17
C MET A 100 -8.76 11.52 11.78
N LYS A 101 -8.12 12.69 11.73
CA LYS A 101 -8.76 13.95 11.32
C LYS A 101 -9.34 13.86 9.91
N LYS A 102 -8.59 13.31 8.96
CA LYS A 102 -9.06 13.19 7.57
C LYS A 102 -10.18 12.16 7.39
N LEU A 103 -10.22 11.11 8.20
CA LEU A 103 -11.32 10.14 8.19
C LEU A 103 -12.69 10.75 8.58
N GLU A 104 -12.73 11.98 9.10
CA GLU A 104 -13.98 12.70 9.30
C GLU A 104 -14.67 13.08 7.96
N HIS A 105 -13.90 13.19 6.88
CA HIS A 105 -14.35 13.70 5.59
C HIS A 105 -14.19 12.71 4.45
N PHE A 106 -13.41 11.65 4.63
CA PHE A 106 -13.07 10.69 3.59
C PHE A 106 -13.41 9.26 4.03
N ASP A 107 -13.75 8.42 3.07
CA ASP A 107 -14.01 6.99 3.32
C ASP A 107 -12.72 6.16 3.31
N LEU A 108 -11.71 6.61 2.56
CA LEU A 108 -10.37 6.03 2.51
C LEU A 108 -9.32 7.14 2.50
N ILE A 109 -8.32 7.00 3.36
CA ILE A 109 -7.11 7.81 3.38
C ILE A 109 -5.91 6.93 3.07
N VAL A 110 -5.00 7.41 2.24
CA VAL A 110 -3.75 6.72 1.90
C VAL A 110 -2.57 7.64 2.20
N GLY A 111 -1.51 7.10 2.78
CA GLY A 111 -0.25 7.82 2.94
C GLY A 111 0.37 8.10 1.58
N ASN A 112 0.76 9.34 1.33
CA ASN A 112 1.48 9.73 0.11
C ASN A 112 2.95 9.98 0.45
N ARG A 113 3.81 9.08 0.02
CA ARG A 113 5.28 9.14 0.21
C ARG A 113 6.00 9.87 -0.91
N PHE A 114 5.32 10.14 -2.03
CA PHE A 114 5.91 10.63 -3.27
C PHE A 114 5.91 12.17 -3.36
N THR A 115 6.05 12.85 -2.23
CA THR A 115 6.19 14.32 -2.18
C THR A 115 7.64 14.77 -2.38
N ASP A 116 8.60 13.92 -2.02
CA ASP A 116 10.03 14.11 -2.28
C ASP A 116 10.60 12.84 -2.91
N LEU A 117 10.97 12.92 -4.18
CA LEU A 117 11.46 11.78 -4.96
C LEU A 117 12.97 11.54 -4.76
N SER A 118 13.70 12.49 -4.17
CA SER A 118 15.17 12.44 -4.06
C SER A 118 15.66 11.27 -3.20
N ILE A 119 14.83 10.82 -2.26
CA ILE A 119 15.16 9.73 -1.33
C ILE A 119 14.49 8.40 -1.69
N ILE A 120 13.62 8.39 -2.71
CA ILE A 120 12.86 7.20 -3.09
C ILE A 120 13.66 6.36 -4.08
N PRO A 121 13.83 5.05 -3.85
CA PRO A 121 14.47 4.17 -4.83
C PRO A 121 13.77 4.20 -6.20
N GLU A 122 14.57 4.25 -7.26
CA GLU A 122 14.08 4.34 -8.65
C GLU A 122 13.03 3.27 -8.99
N SER A 123 13.25 2.04 -8.52
CA SER A 123 12.30 0.92 -8.73
C SER A 123 10.93 1.19 -8.10
N LYS A 124 10.89 1.85 -6.94
CA LYS A 124 9.64 2.20 -6.25
C LYS A 124 8.92 3.35 -6.97
N ILE A 125 9.66 4.35 -7.46
CA ILE A 125 9.08 5.41 -8.30
C ILE A 125 8.44 4.79 -9.54
N ALA A 126 9.16 3.91 -10.23
CA ALA A 126 8.69 3.27 -11.45
C ALA A 126 7.44 2.40 -11.23
N SER A 127 7.42 1.58 -10.18
CA SER A 127 6.28 0.71 -9.87
C SER A 127 5.04 1.52 -9.48
N ASN A 128 5.21 2.57 -8.66
CA ASN A 128 4.09 3.42 -8.29
C ASN A 128 3.55 4.22 -9.49
N LEU A 129 4.43 4.73 -10.36
CA LEU A 129 4.03 5.39 -11.59
C LEU A 129 3.20 4.47 -12.49
N PHE A 130 3.63 3.22 -12.65
CA PHE A 130 2.87 2.23 -13.41
C PHE A 130 1.48 1.99 -12.81
N ALA A 131 1.38 1.81 -11.49
CA ALA A 131 0.12 1.65 -10.79
C ALA A 131 -0.78 2.90 -10.91
N ALA A 132 -0.22 4.10 -10.84
CA ALA A 132 -0.93 5.36 -11.05
C ALA A 132 -1.48 5.49 -12.49
N LEU A 133 -0.73 5.06 -13.49
CA LEU A 133 -1.17 5.03 -14.90
C LEU A 133 -2.32 4.03 -15.11
N LEU A 134 -2.25 2.86 -14.49
CA LEU A 134 -3.35 1.90 -14.50
C LEU A 134 -4.59 2.47 -13.84
N SER A 135 -4.46 3.11 -12.68
CA SER A 135 -5.56 3.79 -11.99
C SER A 135 -6.22 4.84 -12.88
N ARG A 136 -5.43 5.68 -13.56
CA ARG A 136 -5.95 6.65 -14.53
C ARG A 136 -6.73 5.96 -15.65
N LYS A 137 -6.24 4.84 -16.16
CA LYS A 137 -6.92 4.12 -17.23
C LYS A 137 -8.22 3.46 -16.77
N ILE A 138 -8.24 2.93 -15.56
CA ILE A 138 -9.37 2.19 -14.98
C ILE A 138 -10.46 3.15 -14.49
N HIS A 139 -10.05 4.21 -13.79
CA HIS A 139 -10.94 5.08 -13.01
C HIS A 139 -10.99 6.53 -13.51
N GLY A 140 -10.15 6.91 -14.47
CA GLY A 140 -10.05 8.30 -14.95
C GLY A 140 -9.24 9.23 -14.04
N ILE A 141 -8.81 8.76 -12.87
CA ILE A 141 -8.05 9.55 -11.88
C ILE A 141 -6.65 8.97 -11.69
N ILE A 142 -5.72 9.83 -11.28
CA ILE A 142 -4.37 9.44 -10.93
C ILE A 142 -4.27 9.44 -9.40
N LEU A 143 -3.78 8.33 -8.85
CA LEU A 143 -3.56 8.18 -7.42
C LEU A 143 -2.07 8.40 -7.13
N PRO A 144 -1.70 9.32 -6.24
CA PRO A 144 -0.29 9.70 -6.04
C PRO A 144 0.55 8.57 -5.42
N ASP A 145 0.00 7.80 -4.47
CA ASP A 145 0.64 6.61 -3.92
C ASP A 145 -0.39 5.47 -3.87
N VAL A 146 -0.15 4.42 -4.64
CA VAL A 146 -1.08 3.29 -4.78
C VAL A 146 -0.71 2.13 -3.86
N ALA A 147 0.56 2.05 -3.44
CA ALA A 147 1.13 0.91 -2.74
C ALA A 147 1.36 1.15 -1.23
N CYS A 148 1.10 2.36 -0.71
CA CYS A 148 1.32 2.64 0.70
C CYS A 148 0.42 1.79 1.60
N GLY A 149 1.00 1.11 2.59
CA GLY A 149 0.28 0.33 3.61
C GLY A 149 -0.30 1.18 4.74
N PHE A 150 0.18 2.43 4.92
CA PHE A 150 -0.40 3.35 5.87
C PHE A 150 -1.72 3.90 5.34
N ARG A 151 -2.83 3.37 5.85
CA ARG A 151 -4.18 3.66 5.37
C ARG A 151 -5.12 3.89 6.51
N GLY A 152 -6.08 4.79 6.30
CA GLY A 152 -7.26 4.92 7.15
C GLY A 152 -8.50 4.58 6.33
N MET A 153 -9.44 3.82 6.86
CA MET A 153 -10.63 3.41 6.13
C MET A 153 -11.87 3.34 7.00
N LYS A 154 -12.98 3.71 6.42
CA LYS A 154 -14.30 3.52 7.00
C LYS A 154 -14.73 2.06 6.78
N ILE A 155 -14.99 1.34 7.87
CA ILE A 155 -15.26 -0.10 7.83
C ILE A 155 -16.51 -0.42 7.00
N SER A 156 -17.58 0.36 7.13
CA SER A 156 -18.79 0.15 6.34
C SER A 156 -18.60 0.28 4.82
N SER A 157 -17.59 0.99 4.38
CA SER A 157 -17.24 1.13 2.96
C SER A 157 -16.39 -0.04 2.45
N VAL A 158 -15.76 -0.82 3.34
CA VAL A 158 -15.02 -2.04 3.00
C VAL A 158 -15.95 -3.23 2.79
N PHE A 159 -17.13 -3.22 3.43
CA PHE A 159 -18.10 -4.31 3.40
C PHE A 159 -19.01 -4.25 2.18
N GLY A 160 -18.71 -5.04 1.18
CA GLY A 160 -19.51 -5.18 -0.03
C GLY A 160 -19.19 -6.46 -0.82
N GLY A 161 -18.87 -7.57 -0.11
CA GLY A 161 -18.64 -8.87 -0.76
C GLY A 161 -17.27 -9.01 -1.40
N TYR A 162 -16.22 -8.56 -0.73
CA TYR A 162 -14.85 -8.63 -1.22
C TYR A 162 -14.23 -10.01 -1.05
N ARG A 163 -13.83 -10.63 -2.15
CA ARG A 163 -12.76 -11.62 -2.13
C ARG A 163 -11.44 -10.86 -2.08
N ILE A 164 -10.83 -10.87 -0.92
CA ILE A 164 -9.49 -10.32 -0.73
C ILE A 164 -8.52 -11.41 -1.15
N GLU A 165 -7.81 -11.25 -2.26
CA GLU A 165 -6.85 -12.24 -2.75
C GLU A 165 -5.42 -11.68 -2.68
N ALA A 166 -4.54 -12.41 -2.01
CA ALA A 166 -3.07 -12.27 -1.99
C ALA A 166 -2.53 -10.81 -1.93
N PHE A 167 -1.31 -10.58 -2.38
CA PHE A 167 -0.65 -9.26 -2.44
C PHE A 167 -1.46 -8.16 -3.15
N GLY A 168 -2.42 -8.55 -3.96
CA GLY A 168 -3.34 -7.63 -4.63
C GLY A 168 -4.29 -6.88 -3.69
N VAL A 169 -4.44 -7.29 -2.43
CA VAL A 169 -5.39 -6.70 -1.49
C VAL A 169 -5.26 -5.18 -1.37
N VAL A 170 -4.02 -4.69 -1.34
CA VAL A 170 -3.72 -3.27 -1.20
C VAL A 170 -4.21 -2.47 -2.42
N TYR A 171 -4.00 -3.00 -3.62
CA TYR A 171 -4.46 -2.39 -4.87
C TYR A 171 -5.96 -2.57 -5.08
N ASP A 172 -6.48 -3.78 -4.83
CA ASP A 172 -7.90 -4.10 -5.01
C ASP A 172 -8.77 -3.25 -4.09
N MET A 173 -8.39 -3.11 -2.83
CA MET A 173 -9.08 -2.26 -1.87
C MET A 173 -9.18 -0.82 -2.39
N LEU A 174 -8.06 -0.20 -2.79
CA LEU A 174 -8.04 1.16 -3.29
C LEU A 174 -8.90 1.31 -4.55
N PHE A 175 -8.77 0.40 -5.50
CA PHE A 175 -9.54 0.44 -6.75
C PHE A 175 -11.05 0.26 -6.51
N ARG A 176 -11.45 -0.55 -5.54
CA ARG A 176 -12.86 -0.72 -5.16
C ARG A 176 -13.43 0.54 -4.50
N PHE A 177 -12.70 1.16 -3.59
CA PHE A 177 -13.13 2.44 -3.02
C PHE A 177 -13.35 3.49 -4.10
N VAL A 178 -12.41 3.63 -5.04
CA VAL A 178 -12.56 4.56 -6.16
C VAL A 178 -13.75 4.20 -7.05
N LYS A 179 -13.92 2.90 -7.38
CA LYS A 179 -15.02 2.44 -8.22
C LYS A 179 -16.40 2.63 -7.58
N SER A 180 -16.49 2.53 -6.26
CA SER A 180 -17.74 2.74 -5.52
C SER A 180 -18.15 4.21 -5.40
N GLY A 181 -17.32 5.15 -5.88
CA GLY A 181 -17.55 6.58 -5.70
C GLY A 181 -17.24 7.09 -4.29
N SER A 182 -16.54 6.29 -3.49
CA SER A 182 -16.11 6.69 -2.15
C SER A 182 -15.14 7.86 -2.21
N GLN A 183 -15.19 8.71 -1.17
CA GLN A 183 -14.25 9.82 -1.04
C GLN A 183 -12.87 9.29 -0.62
N VAL A 184 -11.88 9.47 -1.50
CA VAL A 184 -10.49 9.07 -1.25
C VAL A 184 -9.62 10.29 -1.01
N GLY A 185 -8.89 10.32 0.10
CA GLY A 185 -7.97 11.40 0.46
C GLY A 185 -6.56 10.89 0.74
N TYR A 186 -5.62 11.81 0.95
CA TYR A 186 -4.22 11.52 1.19
C TYR A 186 -3.67 12.30 2.38
N VAL A 187 -2.77 11.66 3.14
CA VAL A 187 -1.88 12.32 4.10
C VAL A 187 -0.47 12.25 3.53
N ASN A 188 0.19 13.39 3.36
CA ASN A 188 1.60 13.41 2.97
C ASN A 188 2.43 12.93 4.16
N ILE A 189 3.20 11.87 3.96
CA ILE A 189 4.09 11.28 4.94
C ILE A 189 5.51 11.19 4.39
N PRO A 190 6.55 11.18 5.23
CA PRO A 190 7.90 10.95 4.75
C PRO A 190 8.04 9.56 4.14
N ALA A 191 8.86 9.44 3.11
CA ALA A 191 9.33 8.15 2.65
C ALA A 191 10.54 7.74 3.51
N ILE A 192 10.42 6.67 4.27
CA ILE A 192 11.48 6.15 5.15
C ILE A 192 12.02 4.87 4.54
N TYR A 193 13.34 4.83 4.32
CA TYR A 193 14.04 3.66 3.79
C TYR A 193 15.26 3.37 4.67
N HIS A 194 15.43 2.10 5.03
CA HIS A 194 16.57 1.66 5.81
C HIS A 194 17.70 1.21 4.86
N PRO A 195 18.97 1.61 5.09
CA PRO A 195 20.08 1.31 4.17
C PRO A 195 20.35 -0.18 3.95
N SER A 196 19.92 -1.04 4.89
CA SER A 196 20.07 -2.50 4.82
C SER A 196 18.99 -3.19 3.96
N ASP A 197 17.94 -2.48 3.59
CA ASP A 197 16.80 -3.11 2.94
C ASP A 197 17.03 -3.23 1.44
N VAL A 198 16.65 -4.37 0.88
CA VAL A 198 16.60 -4.56 -0.56
C VAL A 198 15.24 -4.11 -1.08
N TYR A 199 15.18 -2.87 -1.58
CA TYR A 199 13.94 -2.27 -2.11
C TYR A 199 13.59 -2.71 -3.54
N ALA A 200 13.98 -3.92 -3.90
CA ALA A 200 13.50 -4.49 -5.14
C ALA A 200 11.99 -4.72 -5.05
N THR A 201 11.20 -4.08 -5.91
CA THR A 201 9.79 -4.43 -6.07
C THR A 201 9.75 -5.89 -6.53
N LYS A 202 9.09 -6.77 -5.82
CA LYS A 202 9.02 -8.18 -6.18
C LYS A 202 8.13 -8.34 -7.42
N ILE A 203 8.47 -9.27 -8.29
CA ILE A 203 7.66 -9.58 -9.49
C ILE A 203 6.21 -9.88 -9.11
N ASP A 204 6.02 -10.54 -7.95
CA ASP A 204 4.71 -10.88 -7.40
C ASP A 204 3.83 -9.65 -7.12
N GLU A 205 4.41 -8.51 -6.75
CA GLU A 205 3.67 -7.25 -6.57
C GLU A 205 3.07 -6.77 -7.89
N ILE A 206 3.82 -6.86 -8.99
CA ILE A 206 3.33 -6.45 -10.32
C ILE A 206 2.31 -7.45 -10.86
N VAL A 207 2.57 -8.74 -10.73
CA VAL A 207 1.61 -9.78 -11.12
C VAL A 207 0.31 -9.59 -10.36
N SER A 208 0.38 -9.29 -9.07
CA SER A 208 -0.78 -8.99 -8.23
C SER A 208 -1.53 -7.74 -8.70
N LEU A 209 -0.81 -6.65 -9.00
CA LEU A 209 -1.41 -5.44 -9.55
C LEU A 209 -2.09 -5.70 -10.90
N LEU A 210 -1.47 -6.46 -11.79
CA LEU A 210 -2.05 -6.83 -13.08
C LEU A 210 -3.28 -7.72 -12.92
N ASN A 211 -3.26 -8.66 -11.98
CA ASN A 211 -4.40 -9.51 -11.67
C ASN A 211 -5.59 -8.71 -11.10
N VAL A 212 -5.31 -7.68 -10.32
CA VAL A 212 -6.35 -6.74 -9.87
C VAL A 212 -6.85 -5.91 -11.05
N ALA A 213 -5.97 -5.32 -11.85
CA ALA A 213 -6.33 -4.43 -12.95
C ALA A 213 -7.25 -5.13 -13.98
N ARG A 214 -7.01 -6.41 -14.30
CA ARG A 214 -7.82 -7.18 -15.24
C ARG A 214 -9.28 -7.40 -14.79
N GLN A 215 -9.60 -7.15 -13.52
CA GLN A 215 -11.00 -7.20 -13.05
C GLN A 215 -11.78 -5.94 -13.44
N TYR A 216 -11.08 -4.88 -13.85
CA TYR A 216 -11.64 -3.57 -14.15
C TYR A 216 -11.52 -3.18 -15.63
N ILE A 217 -10.54 -3.72 -16.34
CA ILE A 217 -10.31 -3.47 -17.77
C ILE A 217 -10.10 -4.78 -18.51
N ASP A 218 -10.51 -4.77 -19.79
CA ASP A 218 -10.31 -5.91 -20.68
C ASP A 218 -8.81 -6.20 -20.85
N TRP A 219 -8.43 -7.48 -20.85
CA TRP A 219 -7.05 -7.92 -20.98
C TRP A 219 -6.40 -7.42 -22.27
N SER A 220 -7.14 -7.39 -23.38
CA SER A 220 -6.61 -6.86 -24.65
C SER A 220 -6.26 -5.38 -24.57
N VAL A 221 -6.96 -4.61 -23.75
CA VAL A 221 -6.64 -3.20 -23.47
C VAL A 221 -5.40 -3.09 -22.60
N LEU A 222 -5.31 -3.91 -21.56
CA LEU A 222 -4.16 -3.97 -20.67
C LEU A 222 -2.90 -4.36 -21.46
N GLU A 223 -2.98 -5.40 -22.28
CA GLU A 223 -1.91 -5.85 -23.16
C GLU A 223 -1.44 -4.73 -24.12
N LYS A 224 -2.36 -3.99 -24.74
CA LYS A 224 -2.00 -2.85 -25.61
C LYS A 224 -1.28 -1.74 -24.84
N ILE A 225 -1.65 -1.49 -23.59
CA ILE A 225 -0.95 -0.52 -22.72
C ILE A 225 0.47 -1.03 -22.44
N LEU A 226 0.59 -2.29 -22.02
CA LEU A 226 1.88 -2.94 -21.74
C LEU A 226 2.80 -2.90 -22.96
N VAL A 227 2.30 -3.31 -24.14
CA VAL A 227 3.05 -3.29 -25.40
C VAL A 227 3.47 -1.86 -25.78
N LYS A 228 2.61 -0.85 -25.60
CA LYS A 228 2.98 0.55 -25.86
C LYS A 228 4.10 1.04 -24.95
N ILE A 229 4.04 0.67 -23.66
CA ILE A 229 5.07 1.03 -22.70
C ILE A 229 6.40 0.34 -23.05
N ILE A 230 6.37 -0.96 -23.37
CA ILE A 230 7.56 -1.75 -23.73
C ILE A 230 8.22 -1.25 -25.03
N LYS A 231 7.43 -0.87 -26.04
CA LYS A 231 7.92 -0.40 -27.33
C LYS A 231 8.50 1.02 -27.31
N ARG A 232 8.26 1.80 -26.26
CA ARG A 232 8.91 3.11 -26.12
C ARG A 232 10.38 2.92 -25.80
N LYS A 233 11.25 3.18 -26.78
CA LYS A 233 12.71 3.10 -26.63
C LYS A 233 13.26 4.05 -25.54
N ASP A 234 12.50 5.05 -25.19
CA ASP A 234 12.78 6.11 -24.25
C ASP A 234 12.24 5.83 -22.84
N PHE A 235 11.54 4.73 -22.66
CA PHE A 235 10.96 4.32 -21.37
C PHE A 235 11.63 3.03 -20.93
N LYS A 236 12.76 3.16 -20.20
CA LYS A 236 13.44 2.04 -19.57
C LYS A 236 12.98 1.95 -18.12
N LEU A 237 12.09 1.04 -17.80
CA LEU A 237 11.70 0.70 -16.43
C LEU A 237 12.60 -0.44 -15.97
N ARG A 238 13.63 -0.19 -15.18
CA ARG A 238 14.28 -1.27 -14.42
C ARG A 238 13.45 -1.54 -13.17
N LEU A 239 12.42 -2.34 -13.32
CA LEU A 239 11.75 -2.93 -12.20
C LEU A 239 12.65 -4.07 -11.71
N PHE A 240 13.23 -3.98 -10.49
CA PHE A 240 13.86 -5.08 -9.75
C PHE A 240 15.32 -5.45 -10.00
N GLY A 241 16.09 -4.73 -10.74
CA GLY A 241 17.46 -5.16 -11.07
C GLY A 241 17.54 -6.39 -11.96
N TYR A 242 16.40 -6.91 -12.46
CA TYR A 242 16.34 -7.96 -13.46
C TYR A 242 16.26 -7.34 -14.85
N ASP A 243 17.04 -7.87 -15.78
CA ASP A 243 16.86 -7.55 -17.20
C ASP A 243 15.63 -8.29 -17.72
N PHE A 244 14.53 -7.71 -17.48
CA PHE A 244 13.24 -8.21 -17.87
C PHE A 244 13.04 -8.38 -19.37
N ARG A 245 13.79 -7.68 -20.18
CA ARG A 245 13.73 -7.83 -21.63
C ARG A 245 14.15 -9.23 -22.06
N ALA A 246 15.12 -9.82 -21.37
CA ALA A 246 15.57 -11.18 -21.64
C ALA A 246 14.50 -12.21 -21.21
N GLN A 247 13.91 -12.05 -20.02
CA GLN A 247 12.86 -12.96 -19.55
C GLN A 247 11.58 -12.89 -20.35
N TYR A 248 11.20 -11.69 -20.86
CA TYR A 248 10.04 -11.55 -21.74
C TYR A 248 10.18 -12.28 -23.06
N LEU A 249 11.37 -12.24 -23.67
CA LEU A 249 11.64 -12.94 -24.92
C LEU A 249 11.55 -14.47 -24.76
N ASP A 250 11.87 -14.98 -23.56
CA ASP A 250 11.84 -16.41 -23.28
C ASP A 250 10.48 -16.92 -22.77
N SER A 251 9.76 -16.12 -21.96
CA SER A 251 8.54 -16.56 -21.27
C SER A 251 7.25 -15.87 -21.73
N LYS A 252 7.30 -14.93 -22.68
CA LYS A 252 6.23 -14.01 -23.08
C LYS A 252 5.69 -13.16 -21.91
N GLU A 253 6.48 -12.96 -20.89
CA GLU A 253 6.18 -12.06 -19.79
C GLU A 253 6.74 -10.67 -20.04
N TYR A 254 5.96 -9.62 -19.76
CA TYR A 254 6.28 -8.23 -20.11
C TYR A 254 7.07 -7.53 -19.02
N LEU A 255 8.07 -6.81 -19.40
CA LEU A 255 9.05 -6.22 -18.55
C LEU A 255 9.40 -4.79 -18.96
N PHE A 256 9.74 -3.97 -17.96
CA PHE A 256 9.84 -2.53 -18.13
C PHE A 256 11.18 -1.98 -17.64
N SER A 257 11.79 -1.06 -18.40
CA SER A 257 12.89 -0.25 -17.87
C SER A 257 12.64 1.24 -18.13
N THR A 258 12.70 2.12 -17.11
CA THR A 258 12.50 3.57 -17.24
C THR A 258 13.79 4.36 -17.11
N ASP A 259 13.75 5.52 -17.74
CA ASP A 259 14.62 6.64 -17.48
C ASP A 259 14.04 7.45 -16.28
N LEU A 260 14.79 7.52 -15.19
CA LEU A 260 14.38 8.22 -13.96
C LEU A 260 14.02 9.69 -14.24
N ILE A 261 14.76 10.36 -15.13
CA ILE A 261 14.53 11.77 -15.46
C ILE A 261 13.12 11.97 -16.04
N LYS A 262 12.65 11.05 -16.89
CA LYS A 262 11.31 11.12 -17.48
C LYS A 262 10.23 10.72 -16.51
N ALA A 263 10.49 9.75 -15.64
CA ALA A 263 9.58 9.40 -14.55
C ALA A 263 9.41 10.60 -13.59
N THR A 264 10.50 11.27 -13.23
CA THR A 264 10.48 12.47 -12.38
C THR A 264 9.71 13.61 -13.04
N ALA A 265 9.97 13.91 -14.32
CA ALA A 265 9.24 14.96 -15.06
C ALA A 265 7.74 14.63 -15.19
N TYR A 266 7.39 13.38 -15.33
CA TYR A 266 6.00 12.95 -15.33
C TYR A 266 5.34 13.16 -13.95
N TYR A 267 6.03 12.84 -12.87
CA TYR A 267 5.58 13.13 -11.49
C TYR A 267 5.42 14.63 -11.22
N ASP A 268 6.32 15.47 -11.75
CA ASP A 268 6.20 16.92 -11.62
C ASP A 268 4.96 17.46 -12.33
N GLN A 269 4.56 16.88 -13.45
CA GLN A 269 3.28 17.17 -14.09
C GLN A 269 2.08 16.78 -13.22
N PHE A 270 2.19 15.72 -12.40
CA PHE A 270 1.17 15.37 -11.42
C PHE A 270 1.08 16.38 -10.28
N LYS A 271 2.21 16.78 -9.70
CA LYS A 271 2.26 17.78 -8.62
C LYS A 271 1.62 19.12 -9.03
N THR A 272 1.73 19.48 -10.30
CA THR A 272 1.19 20.75 -10.85
C THR A 272 -0.23 20.62 -11.37
N ASN A 273 -0.82 19.44 -11.44
CA ASN A 273 -2.17 19.24 -11.94
C ASN A 273 -3.20 19.64 -10.86
N PRO A 274 -4.12 20.59 -11.13
CA PRO A 274 -5.12 21.04 -10.17
C PRO A 274 -6.02 19.93 -9.61
N GLN A 275 -6.24 18.85 -10.38
CA GLN A 275 -7.00 17.68 -9.91
C GLN A 275 -6.33 16.94 -8.76
N PHE A 276 -5.01 17.10 -8.56
CA PHE A 276 -4.28 16.55 -7.41
C PHE A 276 -4.28 17.46 -6.18
N GLN A 277 -4.48 18.76 -6.39
CA GLN A 277 -4.54 19.70 -5.26
C GLN A 277 -5.90 19.68 -4.56
N LEU A 278 -6.91 19.06 -5.18
CA LEU A 278 -8.26 18.90 -4.63
C LEU A 278 -8.50 17.53 -3.95
N LEU A 279 -7.55 16.62 -4.03
CA LEU A 279 -7.52 15.32 -3.34
C LEU A 279 -6.51 15.38 -2.20
#